data_84b48b8744d56b74b20cd9464b5833a8
#
_entry.id   84b48b8744d56b74b20cd9464b5833a8
#
_cell.length_a   1.000
_cell.length_b   1.000
_cell.length_c   1.000
_cell.angle_alpha   90.00
_cell.angle_beta   90.00
_cell.angle_gamma   90.00
#
_symmetry.space_group_name_H-M   'P 1'
#
loop_
_entity.id
_entity.type
_entity.pdbx_description
1 polymer ?
#
loop_
_entity_poly.entity_id
_entity_poly.type
_entity_poly.pdbx_seq_one_letter_code
_entity_poly.pdbx_strand_id
1 'polypeptide(L)'
;MNLLGIVQRLHRESGGAGSTPASVVSQTGEMGRLVDWANEAWMTIQRLQHWSWQWEQASSVIAATTNVTAATVPVQRYLRHTAMIGTRRLQYLPWADFSVVYPDPATGSITDWTVRPDNAIVTSTKPTDDTTISVQRYAVPTYLAVANDSTPTMPERFHMAIVWRALMDASDYDEAGVSRAVASAKYAEVIGDAFSEGRAVIQLGEPLL
;
A
#
# COMPACT_ATOMS: atom_id res chain seq x y z
N MET A 1 4.80 -15.95 5.18
CA MET A 1 5.11 -16.77 3.95
C MET A 1 5.59 -15.84 2.85
N ASN A 2 6.59 -16.29 2.04
CA ASN A 2 6.99 -15.61 0.81
C ASN A 2 6.08 -16.03 -0.38
N LEU A 3 6.26 -15.42 -1.55
CA LEU A 3 5.44 -15.69 -2.75
C LEU A 3 5.49 -17.17 -3.14
N LEU A 4 6.66 -17.81 -3.09
CA LEU A 4 6.78 -19.24 -3.38
C LEU A 4 5.92 -20.06 -2.43
N GLY A 5 5.98 -19.79 -1.13
CA GLY A 5 5.17 -20.49 -0.12
C GLY A 5 3.66 -20.28 -0.31
N ILE A 6 3.24 -19.07 -0.73
CA ILE A 6 1.84 -18.77 -1.06
C ILE A 6 1.39 -19.60 -2.27
N VAL A 7 2.17 -19.61 -3.35
CA VAL A 7 1.85 -20.36 -4.58
C VAL A 7 1.87 -21.87 -4.33
N GLN A 8 2.81 -22.38 -3.54
CA GLN A 8 2.82 -23.80 -3.14
C GLN A 8 1.59 -24.17 -2.30
N ARG A 9 1.15 -23.28 -1.43
CA ARG A 9 -0.07 -23.50 -0.64
C ARG A 9 -1.30 -23.44 -1.54
N LEU A 10 -1.37 -22.47 -2.44
CA LEU A 10 -2.44 -22.34 -3.41
C LEU A 10 -2.58 -23.60 -4.28
N HIS A 11 -1.46 -24.13 -4.82
CA HIS A 11 -1.44 -25.38 -5.59
C HIS A 11 -1.99 -26.57 -4.80
N ARG A 12 -1.62 -26.71 -3.52
CA ARG A 12 -2.14 -27.81 -2.65
C ARG A 12 -3.63 -27.67 -2.38
N GLU A 13 -4.11 -26.47 -2.11
CA GLU A 13 -5.53 -26.21 -1.80
C GLU A 13 -6.42 -26.28 -3.04
N SER A 14 -5.88 -25.95 -4.23
CA SER A 14 -6.62 -26.10 -5.50
C SER A 14 -6.81 -27.55 -5.92
N GLY A 15 -6.09 -28.50 -5.31
CA GLY A 15 -6.10 -29.90 -5.73
C GLY A 15 -5.30 -30.17 -7.00
N GLY A 16 -4.39 -29.26 -7.35
CA GLY A 16 -3.53 -29.39 -8.52
C GLY A 16 -2.75 -30.71 -8.54
N ALA A 17 -2.72 -31.36 -9.70
CA ALA A 17 -2.00 -32.60 -9.89
C ALA A 17 -0.48 -32.38 -9.97
N GLY A 18 0.29 -33.30 -9.42
CA GLY A 18 1.74 -33.28 -9.51
C GLY A 18 2.44 -32.62 -8.33
N SER A 19 3.73 -32.31 -8.52
CA SER A 19 4.55 -31.66 -7.48
C SER A 19 4.30 -30.17 -7.41
N THR A 20 4.36 -29.61 -6.21
CA THR A 20 4.31 -28.15 -6.02
C THR A 20 5.50 -27.48 -6.74
N PRO A 21 5.34 -26.23 -7.24
CA PRO A 21 6.42 -25.54 -7.93
C PRO A 21 7.64 -25.33 -7.03
N ALA A 22 8.82 -25.56 -7.57
CA ALA A 22 10.09 -25.29 -6.89
C ALA A 22 10.51 -23.81 -6.99
N SER A 23 9.91 -23.04 -7.91
CA SER A 23 10.18 -21.63 -8.14
C SER A 23 8.91 -20.94 -8.65
N VAL A 24 8.79 -19.63 -8.44
CA VAL A 24 7.77 -18.79 -9.09
C VAL A 24 8.28 -18.07 -10.33
N VAL A 25 9.60 -18.13 -10.56
CA VAL A 25 10.24 -17.41 -11.67
C VAL A 25 10.05 -18.20 -12.97
N SER A 26 9.70 -17.50 -14.05
CA SER A 26 9.53 -18.05 -15.39
C SER A 26 8.54 -19.21 -15.49
N GLN A 27 7.52 -19.23 -14.63
CA GLN A 27 6.46 -20.22 -14.70
C GLN A 27 5.54 -19.96 -15.89
N THR A 28 5.03 -21.03 -16.48
CA THR A 28 4.10 -21.00 -17.62
C THR A 28 2.93 -21.96 -17.39
N GLY A 29 1.87 -21.84 -18.18
CA GLY A 29 0.69 -22.69 -18.07
C GLY A 29 -0.01 -22.54 -16.72
N GLU A 30 -0.39 -23.65 -16.12
CA GLU A 30 -1.12 -23.68 -14.83
C GLU A 30 -0.31 -23.01 -13.71
N MET A 31 0.98 -23.31 -13.58
CA MET A 31 1.83 -22.73 -12.53
C MET A 31 1.99 -21.21 -12.69
N GLY A 32 2.06 -20.71 -13.93
CA GLY A 32 2.05 -19.27 -14.20
C GLY A 32 0.77 -18.60 -13.72
N ARG A 33 -0.40 -19.21 -13.99
CA ARG A 33 -1.70 -18.72 -13.52
C ARG A 33 -1.80 -18.66 -12.00
N LEU A 34 -1.25 -19.65 -11.27
CA LEU A 34 -1.22 -19.61 -9.81
C LEU A 34 -0.42 -18.41 -9.28
N VAL A 35 0.69 -18.05 -9.92
CA VAL A 35 1.48 -16.86 -9.56
C VAL A 35 0.68 -15.59 -9.82
N ASP A 36 -0.01 -15.51 -10.97
CA ASP A 36 -0.83 -14.35 -11.34
C ASP A 36 -2.01 -14.19 -10.37
N TRP A 37 -2.74 -15.25 -10.05
CA TRP A 37 -3.86 -15.22 -9.09
C TRP A 37 -3.39 -14.82 -7.68
N ALA A 38 -2.22 -15.29 -7.23
CA ALA A 38 -1.66 -14.89 -5.96
C ALA A 38 -1.36 -13.38 -5.92
N ASN A 39 -0.81 -12.85 -7.02
CA ASN A 39 -0.52 -11.42 -7.14
C ASN A 39 -1.78 -10.56 -7.25
N GLU A 40 -2.79 -10.98 -8.01
CA GLU A 40 -4.08 -10.26 -8.11
C GLU A 40 -4.83 -10.30 -6.77
N ALA A 41 -4.79 -11.42 -6.06
CA ALA A 41 -5.36 -11.52 -4.72
C ALA A 41 -4.68 -10.55 -3.75
N TRP A 42 -3.35 -10.46 -3.78
CA TRP A 42 -2.58 -9.51 -2.98
C TRP A 42 -2.95 -8.07 -3.32
N MET A 43 -3.01 -7.73 -4.61
CA MET A 43 -3.41 -6.41 -5.08
C MET A 43 -4.83 -6.05 -4.62
N THR A 44 -5.77 -7.01 -4.71
CA THR A 44 -7.15 -6.84 -4.26
C THR A 44 -7.22 -6.52 -2.77
N ILE A 45 -6.51 -7.28 -1.92
CA ILE A 45 -6.48 -7.06 -0.46
C ILE A 45 -5.95 -5.67 -0.13
N GLN A 46 -4.88 -5.22 -0.77
CA GLN A 46 -4.33 -3.89 -0.54
C GLN A 46 -5.31 -2.75 -0.84
N ARG A 47 -6.23 -2.96 -1.80
CA ARG A 47 -7.22 -1.95 -2.23
C ARG A 47 -8.46 -1.87 -1.33
N LEU A 48 -8.69 -2.83 -0.43
CA LEU A 48 -9.89 -2.87 0.40
C LEU A 48 -9.96 -1.69 1.37
N GLN A 49 -8.85 -1.27 1.91
CA GLN A 49 -8.75 -0.14 2.83
C GLN A 49 -7.31 0.38 2.94
N HIS A 50 -7.11 1.44 3.72
CA HIS A 50 -5.78 1.90 4.11
C HIS A 50 -5.29 1.06 5.30
N TRP A 51 -4.49 0.04 5.00
CA TRP A 51 -3.98 -0.88 6.01
C TRP A 51 -2.81 -0.29 6.80
N SER A 52 -2.68 -0.64 8.08
CA SER A 52 -1.55 -0.21 8.91
C SER A 52 -0.19 -0.62 8.36
N TRP A 53 -0.09 -1.75 7.66
CA TRP A 53 1.15 -2.22 7.01
C TRP A 53 1.48 -1.51 5.69
N GLN A 54 0.57 -0.70 5.12
CA GLN A 54 0.85 0.20 4.01
C GLN A 54 1.30 1.59 4.47
N TRP A 55 1.20 1.84 5.79
CA TRP A 55 1.66 3.08 6.36
C TRP A 55 3.18 3.17 6.35
N GLU A 56 3.70 4.31 5.94
CA GLU A 56 5.12 4.63 5.96
C GLU A 56 5.37 6.11 6.26
N GLN A 57 6.54 6.40 6.83
CA GLN A 57 7.03 7.76 6.93
C GLN A 57 7.95 8.03 5.75
N ALA A 58 7.57 8.98 4.92
CA ALA A 58 8.35 9.40 3.77
C ALA A 58 9.02 10.74 4.03
N SER A 59 10.22 10.91 3.49
CA SER A 59 10.94 12.18 3.49
C SER A 59 11.22 12.58 2.04
N SER A 60 11.02 13.86 1.75
CA SER A 60 11.28 14.45 0.44
C SER A 60 12.08 15.74 0.61
N VAL A 61 12.97 16.00 -0.32
CA VAL A 61 13.75 17.26 -0.32
C VAL A 61 13.04 18.29 -1.20
N ILE A 62 12.86 19.47 -0.67
CA ILE A 62 12.48 20.67 -1.40
C ILE A 62 13.79 21.42 -1.65
N ALA A 63 14.18 21.51 -2.91
CA ALA A 63 15.41 22.19 -3.27
C ALA A 63 15.34 23.70 -2.96
N ALA A 64 16.46 24.29 -2.65
CA ALA A 64 16.59 25.73 -2.45
C ALA A 64 15.94 26.51 -3.60
N THR A 65 15.27 27.60 -3.29
CA THR A 65 14.58 28.47 -4.25
C THR A 65 13.38 27.85 -5.00
N THR A 66 13.01 26.61 -4.67
CA THR A 66 11.76 25.96 -5.16
C THR A 66 10.78 25.76 -4.02
N ASN A 67 9.52 25.59 -4.33
CA ASN A 67 8.47 25.27 -3.35
C ASN A 67 7.77 23.94 -3.65
N VAL A 68 8.33 23.14 -4.53
CA VAL A 68 7.74 21.88 -5.00
C VAL A 68 8.75 20.75 -4.86
N THR A 69 8.31 19.62 -4.30
CA THR A 69 9.08 18.40 -4.38
C THR A 69 8.78 17.69 -5.72
N ALA A 70 9.77 17.02 -6.27
CA ALA A 70 9.47 16.06 -7.33
C ALA A 70 8.56 14.96 -6.76
N ALA A 71 7.48 14.62 -7.48
CA ALA A 71 6.64 13.47 -7.14
C ALA A 71 7.45 12.20 -7.43
N THR A 72 8.18 11.74 -6.44
CA THR A 72 9.14 10.63 -6.62
C THR A 72 8.51 9.26 -6.47
N VAL A 73 7.38 9.16 -5.76
CA VAL A 73 6.73 7.87 -5.47
C VAL A 73 5.22 8.05 -5.51
N PRO A 74 4.50 7.16 -6.22
CA PRO A 74 3.06 7.14 -6.18
C PRO A 74 2.56 6.98 -4.73
N VAL A 75 1.55 7.75 -4.36
CA VAL A 75 0.99 7.77 -3.00
C VAL A 75 -0.51 7.55 -3.08
N GLN A 76 -1.03 6.63 -2.27
CA GLN A 76 -2.46 6.43 -2.16
C GLN A 76 -3.12 7.57 -1.37
N ARG A 77 -2.52 7.94 -0.24
CA ARG A 77 -3.01 9.02 0.63
C ARG A 77 -1.92 9.56 1.55
N TYR A 78 -1.80 10.88 1.63
CA TYR A 78 -1.03 11.56 2.68
C TYR A 78 -1.86 11.78 3.94
N LEU A 79 -1.24 11.64 5.12
CA LEU A 79 -1.84 12.02 6.39
C LEU A 79 -1.59 13.51 6.64
N ARG A 80 -2.64 14.32 6.45
CA ARG A 80 -2.56 15.80 6.34
C ARG A 80 -1.93 16.51 7.54
N HIS A 81 -2.06 15.94 8.74
CA HIS A 81 -1.58 16.56 9.97
C HIS A 81 -0.21 16.08 10.43
N THR A 82 0.54 15.38 9.56
CA THR A 82 1.80 14.73 9.94
C THR A 82 3.03 15.33 9.30
N ALA A 83 2.87 16.32 8.41
CA ALA A 83 4.02 16.93 7.75
C ALA A 83 4.85 17.76 8.73
N MET A 84 6.15 17.53 8.70
CA MET A 84 7.13 18.17 9.58
C MET A 84 8.38 18.60 8.83
N ILE A 85 8.98 19.70 9.27
CA ILE A 85 10.35 20.08 8.94
C ILE A 85 11.14 20.14 10.26
N GLY A 86 12.09 19.21 10.43
CA GLY A 86 12.72 18.97 11.72
C GLY A 86 11.66 18.61 12.78
N THR A 87 11.53 19.42 13.81
CA THR A 87 10.54 19.25 14.89
C THR A 87 9.27 20.08 14.69
N ARG A 88 9.25 20.95 13.69
CA ARG A 88 8.11 21.85 13.43
C ARG A 88 7.08 21.21 12.53
N ARG A 89 5.82 21.13 13.02
CA ARG A 89 4.68 20.67 12.24
C ARG A 89 4.21 21.77 11.29
N LEU A 90 3.83 21.36 10.08
CA LEU A 90 3.28 22.23 9.05
C LEU A 90 1.74 22.13 9.03
N GLN A 91 1.08 23.24 8.69
CA GLN A 91 -0.36 23.27 8.50
C GLN A 91 -0.72 22.80 7.09
N TYR A 92 -1.69 21.90 6.98
CA TYR A 92 -2.21 21.47 5.68
C TYR A 92 -3.32 22.41 5.21
N LEU A 93 -3.21 22.85 3.95
CA LEU A 93 -4.29 23.54 3.24
C LEU A 93 -4.70 22.71 2.02
N PRO A 94 -6.01 22.56 1.70
CA PRO A 94 -6.44 21.95 0.45
C PRO A 94 -5.85 22.70 -0.75
N TRP A 95 -5.54 21.98 -1.83
CA TRP A 95 -4.91 22.58 -3.02
C TRP A 95 -5.70 23.77 -3.59
N ALA A 96 -7.05 23.70 -3.61
CA ALA A 96 -7.89 24.76 -4.11
C ALA A 96 -7.68 26.08 -3.33
N ASP A 97 -7.64 26.01 -2.00
CA ASP A 97 -7.44 27.16 -1.13
C ASP A 97 -5.99 27.64 -1.18
N PHE A 98 -5.05 26.68 -1.15
CA PHE A 98 -3.62 26.94 -1.19
C PHE A 98 -3.20 27.74 -2.44
N SER A 99 -3.71 27.37 -3.61
CA SER A 99 -3.39 28.03 -4.88
C SER A 99 -3.87 29.47 -4.94
N VAL A 100 -4.92 29.81 -4.20
CA VAL A 100 -5.43 31.18 -4.08
C VAL A 100 -4.61 32.00 -3.07
N VAL A 101 -4.23 31.40 -1.93
CA VAL A 101 -3.48 32.08 -0.86
C VAL A 101 -2.02 32.29 -1.27
N TYR A 102 -1.43 31.33 -1.98
CA TYR A 102 0.00 31.34 -2.36
C TYR A 102 0.18 31.21 -3.89
N PRO A 103 -0.27 32.19 -4.70
CA PRO A 103 -0.15 32.13 -6.15
C PRO A 103 1.29 32.25 -6.64
N ASP A 104 2.13 33.02 -5.93
CA ASP A 104 3.57 33.17 -6.18
C ASP A 104 4.32 33.16 -4.83
N PRO A 105 4.79 32.00 -4.39
CA PRO A 105 5.45 31.87 -3.09
C PRO A 105 6.75 32.67 -3.01
N ALA A 106 6.86 33.53 -2.00
CA ALA A 106 8.09 34.25 -1.68
C ALA A 106 9.12 33.32 -1.03
N THR A 107 10.37 33.76 -0.96
CA THR A 107 11.42 33.06 -0.21
C THR A 107 11.20 33.28 1.29
N GLY A 108 11.31 32.22 2.09
CA GLY A 108 11.14 32.34 3.53
C GLY A 108 10.91 31.02 4.26
N SER A 109 10.43 31.13 5.49
CA SER A 109 10.16 29.99 6.35
C SER A 109 8.84 29.30 5.94
N ILE A 110 8.89 28.01 5.69
CA ILE A 110 7.71 27.21 5.32
C ILE A 110 6.78 27.05 6.52
N THR A 111 5.51 27.42 6.42
CA THR A 111 4.49 27.26 7.46
C THR A 111 3.40 26.29 7.06
N ASP A 112 3.02 26.32 5.78
CA ASP A 112 1.92 25.57 5.24
C ASP A 112 2.40 24.67 4.11
N TRP A 113 1.62 23.63 3.88
CA TRP A 113 1.88 22.68 2.79
C TRP A 113 0.58 22.16 2.19
N THR A 114 0.70 21.63 1.00
CA THR A 114 -0.40 20.98 0.29
C THR A 114 0.11 19.85 -0.60
N VAL A 115 -0.81 19.12 -1.19
CA VAL A 115 -0.55 18.13 -2.22
C VAL A 115 -1.25 18.56 -3.49
N ARG A 116 -0.49 18.70 -4.56
CA ARG A 116 -0.99 19.02 -5.90
C ARG A 116 -1.65 17.77 -6.52
N PRO A 117 -2.54 17.89 -7.51
CA PRO A 117 -3.19 16.73 -8.16
C PRO A 117 -2.24 15.69 -8.77
N ASP A 118 -1.00 16.05 -9.08
CA ASP A 118 0.06 15.14 -9.54
C ASP A 118 0.84 14.46 -8.40
N ASN A 119 0.35 14.56 -7.15
CA ASN A 119 0.97 14.07 -5.92
C ASN A 119 2.27 14.78 -5.50
N ALA A 120 2.66 15.87 -6.13
CA ALA A 120 3.77 16.68 -5.66
C ALA A 120 3.38 17.41 -4.35
N ILE A 121 4.30 17.44 -3.40
CA ILE A 121 4.18 18.27 -2.21
C ILE A 121 4.58 19.70 -2.58
N VAL A 122 3.76 20.67 -2.20
CA VAL A 122 3.99 22.09 -2.43
C VAL A 122 3.96 22.82 -1.09
N THR A 123 4.85 23.78 -0.91
CA THR A 123 5.00 24.57 0.33
C THR A 123 4.68 26.04 0.12
N SER A 124 4.26 26.72 1.19
CA SER A 124 3.85 28.12 1.20
C SER A 124 4.95 29.10 0.81
N THR A 125 6.20 28.71 0.96
CA THR A 125 7.36 29.54 0.64
C THR A 125 8.48 28.69 -0.01
N LYS A 126 9.39 29.36 -0.71
CA LYS A 126 10.62 28.76 -1.24
C LYS A 126 11.69 28.80 -0.14
N PRO A 127 12.26 27.69 0.30
CA PRO A 127 13.34 27.71 1.28
C PRO A 127 14.62 28.31 0.68
N THR A 128 15.46 28.90 1.55
CA THR A 128 16.79 29.41 1.15
C THR A 128 17.80 28.29 0.91
N ASP A 129 17.63 27.18 1.62
CA ASP A 129 18.47 26.00 1.55
C ASP A 129 17.64 24.75 1.33
N ASP A 130 18.27 23.68 0.84
CA ASP A 130 17.61 22.39 0.67
C ASP A 130 16.96 21.94 1.98
N THR A 131 15.67 21.75 1.96
CA THR A 131 14.87 21.50 3.15
C THR A 131 14.16 20.17 3.04
N THR A 132 14.37 19.30 4.04
CA THR A 132 13.68 18.00 4.10
C THR A 132 12.33 18.14 4.79
N ILE A 133 11.28 17.77 4.08
CA ILE A 133 9.93 17.58 4.63
C ILE A 133 9.68 16.10 4.86
N SER A 134 9.23 15.74 6.06
CA SER A 134 8.81 14.39 6.42
C SER A 134 7.29 14.35 6.56
N VAL A 135 6.65 13.35 5.96
CA VAL A 135 5.19 13.19 6.00
C VAL A 135 4.82 11.71 6.09
N GLN A 136 3.79 11.41 6.85
CA GLN A 136 3.23 10.06 6.91
C GLN A 136 2.24 9.86 5.75
N ARG A 137 2.29 8.67 5.15
CA ARG A 137 1.45 8.33 4.01
C ARG A 137 1.10 6.85 3.97
N TYR A 138 0.10 6.51 3.18
CA TYR A 138 -0.17 5.14 2.75
C TYR A 138 0.42 4.92 1.36
N ALA A 139 1.24 3.87 1.22
CA ALA A 139 1.81 3.47 -0.05
C ALA A 139 0.73 2.97 -1.01
N VAL A 140 0.94 3.18 -2.31
CA VAL A 140 0.07 2.63 -3.35
C VAL A 140 0.17 1.11 -3.35
N PRO A 141 -0.95 0.39 -3.56
CA PRO A 141 -0.93 -1.05 -3.79
C PRO A 141 0.06 -1.43 -4.91
N THR A 142 0.88 -2.43 -4.65
CA THR A 142 1.89 -2.92 -5.61
C THR A 142 1.85 -4.44 -5.70
N TYR A 143 2.14 -4.98 -6.88
CA TYR A 143 2.37 -6.41 -7.06
C TYR A 143 3.63 -6.84 -6.31
N LEU A 144 3.65 -8.10 -5.86
CA LEU A 144 4.90 -8.72 -5.43
C LEU A 144 5.81 -8.92 -6.64
N ALA A 145 7.09 -8.66 -6.46
CA ALA A 145 8.07 -9.04 -7.46
C ALA A 145 8.01 -10.56 -7.69
N VAL A 146 8.12 -11.01 -8.94
CA VAL A 146 8.11 -12.45 -9.27
C VAL A 146 9.47 -13.04 -8.90
N ALA A 147 9.68 -13.19 -7.59
CA ALA A 147 10.87 -13.78 -6.98
C ALA A 147 10.44 -14.69 -5.83
N ASN A 148 11.17 -15.76 -5.59
CA ASN A 148 10.80 -16.80 -4.61
C ASN A 148 10.72 -16.26 -3.18
N ASP A 149 11.53 -15.27 -2.85
CA ASP A 149 11.67 -14.65 -1.53
C ASP A 149 10.78 -13.40 -1.33
N SER A 150 10.09 -12.94 -2.37
CA SER A 150 9.16 -11.79 -2.26
C SER A 150 8.09 -12.06 -1.21
N THR A 151 7.98 -11.14 -0.25
CA THR A 151 7.09 -11.30 0.91
C THR A 151 6.09 -10.15 0.95
N PRO A 152 4.78 -10.45 1.11
CA PRO A 152 3.77 -9.42 1.37
C PRO A 152 4.11 -8.59 2.61
N THR A 153 3.85 -7.31 2.58
CA THR A 153 4.07 -6.41 3.74
C THR A 153 3.07 -6.63 4.86
N MET A 154 1.95 -7.32 4.60
CA MET A 154 0.96 -7.65 5.63
C MET A 154 1.54 -8.64 6.66
N PRO A 155 1.05 -8.65 7.92
CA PRO A 155 1.46 -9.61 8.93
C PRO A 155 1.27 -11.07 8.49
N GLU A 156 2.23 -11.94 8.79
CA GLU A 156 2.27 -13.32 8.29
C GLU A 156 1.00 -14.14 8.63
N ARG A 157 0.39 -13.89 9.78
CA ARG A 157 -0.86 -14.55 10.20
C ARG A 157 -2.02 -14.35 9.23
N PHE A 158 -1.99 -13.29 8.42
CA PHE A 158 -3.02 -13.00 7.41
C PHE A 158 -2.65 -13.45 5.99
N HIS A 159 -1.46 -14.01 5.76
CA HIS A 159 -1.03 -14.44 4.43
C HIS A 159 -1.97 -15.47 3.80
N MET A 160 -2.70 -16.26 4.62
CA MET A 160 -3.72 -17.18 4.12
C MET A 160 -4.89 -16.48 3.45
N ALA A 161 -5.15 -15.20 3.73
CA ALA A 161 -6.17 -14.43 2.99
C ALA A 161 -5.83 -14.34 1.49
N ILE A 162 -4.53 -14.22 1.15
CA ILE A 162 -4.09 -14.20 -0.25
C ILE A 162 -4.41 -15.53 -0.92
N VAL A 163 -4.12 -16.65 -0.24
CA VAL A 163 -4.40 -18.00 -0.75
C VAL A 163 -5.91 -18.20 -0.99
N TRP A 164 -6.75 -17.88 0.01
CA TRP A 164 -8.20 -18.06 -0.11
C TRP A 164 -8.80 -17.12 -1.15
N ARG A 165 -8.30 -15.88 -1.27
CA ARG A 165 -8.76 -14.95 -2.31
C ARG A 165 -8.37 -15.45 -3.71
N ALA A 166 -7.15 -15.93 -3.89
CA ALA A 166 -6.69 -16.50 -5.15
C ALA A 166 -7.48 -17.77 -5.53
N LEU A 167 -7.83 -18.61 -4.54
CA LEU A 167 -8.68 -19.81 -4.78
C LEU A 167 -10.09 -19.46 -5.24
N MET A 168 -10.63 -18.30 -4.84
CA MET A 168 -11.93 -17.85 -5.38
C MET A 168 -11.83 -17.59 -6.89
N ASP A 169 -10.73 -16.98 -7.34
CA ASP A 169 -10.52 -16.71 -8.77
C ASP A 169 -10.20 -18.01 -9.54
N ALA A 170 -9.42 -18.91 -8.93
CA ALA A 170 -9.15 -20.24 -9.49
C ALA A 170 -10.42 -21.09 -9.63
N SER A 171 -11.36 -21.03 -8.67
CA SER A 171 -12.62 -21.78 -8.71
C SER A 171 -13.58 -21.30 -9.81
N ASP A 172 -13.46 -20.05 -10.25
CA ASP A 172 -14.24 -19.53 -11.39
C ASP A 172 -13.69 -20.00 -12.72
N TYR A 173 -12.46 -20.49 -12.77
CA TYR A 173 -11.78 -20.94 -13.99
C TYR A 173 -11.93 -22.44 -14.28
N ASP A 174 -12.58 -23.20 -13.41
CA ASP A 174 -12.99 -24.60 -13.67
C ASP A 174 -12.23 -25.76 -12.99
N GLU A 175 -11.23 -25.57 -12.14
CA GLU A 175 -10.45 -26.74 -11.66
C GLU A 175 -10.04 -26.72 -10.18
N ALA A 176 -10.62 -25.85 -9.36
CA ALA A 176 -10.26 -25.88 -7.95
C ALA A 176 -10.99 -27.01 -7.21
N GLY A 177 -10.25 -27.91 -6.57
CA GLY A 177 -10.78 -28.94 -5.68
C GLY A 177 -11.55 -28.37 -4.47
N VAL A 178 -11.47 -27.05 -4.23
CA VAL A 178 -12.20 -26.31 -3.20
C VAL A 178 -13.26 -25.44 -3.87
N SER A 179 -14.51 -25.56 -3.43
CA SER A 179 -15.59 -24.72 -3.95
C SER A 179 -15.37 -23.25 -3.57
N ARG A 180 -15.79 -22.32 -4.46
CA ARG A 180 -15.76 -20.87 -4.21
C ARG A 180 -16.41 -20.48 -2.88
N ALA A 181 -17.50 -21.15 -2.48
CA ALA A 181 -18.19 -20.87 -1.22
C ALA A 181 -17.31 -21.14 0.00
N VAL A 182 -16.55 -22.24 0.00
CA VAL A 182 -15.61 -22.57 1.07
C VAL A 182 -14.44 -21.61 1.10
N ALA A 183 -13.85 -21.29 -0.06
CA ALA A 183 -12.77 -20.33 -0.17
C ALA A 183 -13.21 -18.92 0.32
N SER A 184 -14.43 -18.49 -0.06
CA SER A 184 -15.02 -17.22 0.35
C SER A 184 -15.26 -17.15 1.86
N ALA A 185 -15.77 -18.22 2.49
CA ALA A 185 -15.99 -18.26 3.93
C ALA A 185 -14.66 -18.14 4.71
N LYS A 186 -13.65 -18.90 4.31
CA LYS A 186 -12.30 -18.84 4.93
C LYS A 186 -11.62 -17.49 4.68
N TYR A 187 -11.80 -16.92 3.50
CA TYR A 187 -11.30 -15.57 3.22
C TYR A 187 -11.94 -14.54 4.13
N ALA A 188 -13.27 -14.57 4.28
CA ALA A 188 -14.01 -13.65 5.13
C ALA A 188 -13.59 -13.73 6.60
N GLU A 189 -13.29 -14.92 7.10
CA GLU A 189 -12.78 -15.15 8.46
C GLU A 189 -11.42 -14.43 8.64
N VAL A 190 -10.43 -14.77 7.83
CA VAL A 190 -9.06 -14.23 7.96
C VAL A 190 -9.01 -12.72 7.71
N ILE A 191 -9.74 -12.22 6.70
CA ILE A 191 -9.75 -10.78 6.40
C ILE A 191 -10.54 -9.99 7.45
N GLY A 192 -11.57 -10.61 8.06
CA GLY A 192 -12.33 -10.04 9.16
C GLY A 192 -11.45 -9.76 10.39
N ASP A 193 -10.57 -10.68 10.71
CA ASP A 193 -9.58 -10.51 11.79
C ASP A 193 -8.62 -9.36 11.47
N ALA A 194 -8.15 -9.28 10.23
CA ALA A 194 -7.29 -8.19 9.78
C ALA A 194 -7.99 -6.82 9.85
N PHE A 195 -9.29 -6.75 9.50
CA PHE A 195 -10.09 -5.53 9.65
C PHE A 195 -10.26 -5.12 11.11
N SER A 196 -10.48 -6.08 11.98
CA SER A 196 -10.66 -5.83 13.42
C SER A 196 -9.39 -5.22 14.04
N GLU A 197 -8.24 -5.77 13.69
CA GLU A 197 -6.95 -5.24 14.15
C GLU A 197 -6.63 -3.85 13.57
N GLY A 198 -6.89 -3.64 12.29
CA GLY A 198 -6.69 -2.34 11.65
C GLY A 198 -7.55 -1.21 12.26
N ARG A 199 -8.77 -1.53 12.70
CA ARG A 199 -9.66 -0.56 13.37
C ARG A 199 -9.19 -0.19 14.77
N ALA A 200 -8.64 -1.12 15.53
CA ALA A 200 -8.17 -0.87 16.90
C ALA A 200 -7.04 0.19 16.93
N VAL A 201 -6.17 0.22 15.95
CA VAL A 201 -5.08 1.21 15.83
C VAL A 201 -5.63 2.62 15.53
N ILE A 202 -6.73 2.72 14.77
CA ILE A 202 -7.33 4.03 14.44
C ILE A 202 -8.02 4.68 15.64
N GLN A 203 -8.58 3.87 16.54
CA GLN A 203 -9.27 4.38 17.74
C GLN A 203 -8.34 4.93 18.84
N LEU A 204 -7.06 4.51 18.82
CA LEU A 204 -6.05 4.96 19.81
C LEU A 204 -5.29 6.22 19.38
N GLY A 205 -5.51 6.73 18.16
CA GLY A 205 -4.73 7.83 17.56
C GLY A 205 -5.41 9.19 17.48
N GLU A 206 -6.70 9.33 17.80
CA GLU A 206 -7.38 10.63 17.82
C GLU A 206 -7.80 11.00 19.24
N PRO A 207 -7.07 11.89 19.94
CA PRO A 207 -7.68 12.62 21.04
C PRO A 207 -8.75 13.53 20.43
N LEU A 208 -10.01 13.30 20.81
CA LEU A 208 -11.09 14.25 20.62
C LEU A 208 -10.76 15.53 21.40
N LEU A 209 -10.31 16.56 20.74
CA LEU A 209 -10.34 17.96 21.18
C LEU A 209 -10.91 18.80 20.05
#